data_5d4ea14d09d82c6b292908d2d35ffd4e
#
_entry.id   5d4ea14d09d82c6b292908d2d35ffd4e
#
_cell.length_a   1.000
_cell.length_b   1.000
_cell.length_c   1.000
_cell.angle_alpha   90.00
_cell.angle_beta   90.00
_cell.angle_gamma   90.00
#
_symmetry.space_group_name_H-M   'P 1'
#
loop_
_entity.id
_entity.type
_entity.pdbx_description
1 polymer ?
#
loop_
_entity_poly.entity_id
_entity_poly.type
_entity_poly.pdbx_seq_one_letter_code
_entity_poly.pdbx_strand_id
1 'polypeptide(L)'
;MLFQGKTLTSQHINQYKSYSMKPLSLISILIVVLMAFSSCATKRLTPEQKLAMQESVARMVSDSITRHKFTVEVNYVNPQRMEARFLNSTYTVRIEGDSIMSNLPYYGVAYRATMEREGPLDFDGHIQTYTILRPKPDLVRVKFFTRNKLEYIEYIFDFSPDGKCSLDVLSADRDKINFLGEMLL
;
A
#
# COMPACT_ATOMS: atom_id res chain seq x y z
N MET A 1 -34.32 36.93 85.28
CA MET A 1 -32.95 37.38 84.96
C MET A 1 -32.70 37.14 83.47
N LEU A 2 -32.52 38.26 82.80
CA LEU A 2 -32.43 38.39 81.34
C LEU A 2 -31.17 37.66 80.80
N PHE A 3 -31.28 37.09 79.59
CA PHE A 3 -30.27 37.31 78.55
C PHE A 3 -30.84 37.01 77.17
N GLN A 4 -30.84 38.10 76.34
CA GLN A 4 -31.09 38.07 74.89
C GLN A 4 -29.88 37.47 74.18
N GLY A 5 -30.13 36.62 73.19
CA GLY A 5 -29.17 36.18 72.22
C GLY A 5 -29.65 36.54 70.80
N LYS A 6 -28.96 37.47 70.16
CA LYS A 6 -29.24 37.97 68.82
C LYS A 6 -28.97 36.91 67.77
N THR A 7 -29.91 36.66 66.90
CA THR A 7 -29.74 35.98 65.64
C THR A 7 -29.10 36.90 64.61
N LEU A 8 -27.92 36.51 64.08
CA LEU A 8 -27.27 37.13 62.92
C LEU A 8 -27.57 36.28 61.69
N THR A 9 -28.48 36.80 60.91
CA THR A 9 -28.77 36.24 59.57
C THR A 9 -27.72 36.77 58.62
N SER A 10 -26.79 35.91 58.18
CA SER A 10 -25.84 36.19 57.11
C SER A 10 -26.49 35.91 55.76
N GLN A 11 -26.95 36.97 55.13
CA GLN A 11 -27.39 36.92 53.74
C GLN A 11 -26.18 36.99 52.82
N HIS A 12 -25.72 35.84 52.30
CA HIS A 12 -24.75 35.80 51.20
C HIS A 12 -25.53 36.05 49.90
N ILE A 13 -25.58 37.27 49.47
CA ILE A 13 -26.12 37.66 48.16
C ILE A 13 -25.09 37.28 47.11
N ASN A 14 -25.39 36.21 46.39
CA ASN A 14 -24.65 35.80 45.19
C ASN A 14 -24.91 36.81 44.06
N GLN A 15 -24.01 37.76 43.87
CA GLN A 15 -24.04 38.67 42.72
C GLN A 15 -23.62 37.88 41.44
N TYR A 16 -24.58 37.35 40.73
CA TYR A 16 -24.37 36.95 39.36
C TYR A 16 -24.20 38.21 38.51
N LYS A 17 -22.97 38.49 38.12
CA LYS A 17 -22.65 39.55 37.17
C LYS A 17 -23.14 39.15 35.81
N SER A 18 -24.31 39.61 35.43
CA SER A 18 -24.88 39.45 34.08
C SER A 18 -23.96 40.16 33.07
N TYR A 19 -23.17 39.39 32.31
CA TYR A 19 -22.44 39.94 31.19
C TYR A 19 -23.45 40.15 30.05
N SER A 20 -23.94 41.35 29.92
CA SER A 20 -24.67 41.79 28.72
C SER A 20 -23.70 41.84 27.55
N MET A 21 -23.61 40.76 26.80
CA MET A 21 -22.82 40.73 25.57
C MET A 21 -23.49 41.59 24.53
N LYS A 22 -22.84 42.67 24.10
CA LYS A 22 -23.33 43.56 23.05
C LYS A 22 -23.57 42.72 21.77
N PRO A 23 -24.66 42.92 21.02
CA PRO A 23 -25.01 42.09 19.84
C PRO A 23 -23.89 42.06 18.78
N LEU A 24 -23.02 43.05 18.70
CA LEU A 24 -21.83 43.05 17.84
C LEU A 24 -20.85 41.92 18.17
N SER A 25 -20.69 41.56 19.45
CA SER A 25 -19.78 40.50 19.89
C SER A 25 -20.29 39.13 19.50
N LEU A 26 -21.58 38.91 19.54
CA LEU A 26 -22.20 37.64 19.13
C LEU A 26 -22.11 37.42 17.61
N ILE A 27 -22.25 38.48 16.82
CA ILE A 27 -22.11 38.45 15.34
C ILE A 27 -20.66 38.12 14.97
N SER A 28 -19.69 38.72 15.67
CA SER A 28 -18.26 38.44 15.44
C SER A 28 -17.90 36.96 15.71
N ILE A 29 -18.41 36.38 16.80
CA ILE A 29 -18.20 34.96 17.14
C ILE A 29 -18.87 34.04 16.10
N LEU A 30 -20.07 34.38 15.64
CA LEU A 30 -20.79 33.64 14.63
C LEU A 30 -20.06 33.60 13.29
N ILE A 31 -19.43 34.72 12.87
CA ILE A 31 -18.65 34.80 11.63
C ILE A 31 -17.37 33.95 11.75
N VAL A 32 -16.68 33.95 12.89
CA VAL A 32 -15.50 33.12 13.12
C VAL A 32 -15.84 31.63 13.09
N VAL A 33 -16.96 31.23 13.66
CA VAL A 33 -17.45 29.84 13.62
C VAL A 33 -17.83 29.42 12.19
N LEU A 34 -18.50 30.27 11.43
CA LEU A 34 -18.82 30.00 10.02
C LEU A 34 -17.57 29.85 9.13
N MET A 35 -16.51 30.63 9.40
CA MET A 35 -15.24 30.49 8.67
C MET A 35 -14.48 29.19 9.04
N ALA A 36 -14.65 28.64 10.23
CA ALA A 36 -14.03 27.39 10.65
C ALA A 36 -14.65 26.15 9.97
N PHE A 37 -15.89 26.20 9.53
CA PHE A 37 -16.55 25.09 8.81
C PHE A 37 -16.25 25.04 7.31
N SER A 38 -15.63 26.04 6.72
CA SER A 38 -15.32 26.07 5.28
C SER A 38 -14.00 25.36 4.90
N SER A 39 -13.25 24.78 5.85
CA SER A 39 -11.89 24.27 5.62
C SER A 39 -11.77 22.79 5.25
N CYS A 40 -12.86 22.04 5.09
CA CYS A 40 -12.84 20.63 4.66
C CYS A 40 -13.48 20.42 3.30
N ALA A 41 -13.06 21.18 2.29
CA ALA A 41 -13.31 20.79 0.91
C ALA A 41 -12.28 19.75 0.50
N THR A 42 -12.59 18.47 0.66
CA THR A 42 -11.85 17.37 0.00
C THR A 42 -11.86 17.67 -1.49
N LYS A 43 -10.73 18.14 -2.03
CA LYS A 43 -10.59 18.43 -3.47
C LYS A 43 -10.81 17.13 -4.24
N ARG A 44 -12.02 16.89 -4.70
CA ARG A 44 -12.28 15.81 -5.66
C ARG A 44 -11.55 16.17 -6.95
N LEU A 45 -10.64 15.28 -7.34
CA LEU A 45 -9.92 15.43 -8.61
C LEU A 45 -10.93 15.53 -9.75
N THR A 46 -10.70 16.48 -10.65
CA THR A 46 -11.48 16.57 -11.90
C THR A 46 -11.23 15.34 -12.77
N PRO A 47 -12.12 14.99 -13.71
CA PRO A 47 -11.91 13.88 -14.63
C PRO A 47 -10.58 14.01 -15.41
N GLU A 48 -10.21 15.21 -15.83
CA GLU A 48 -8.94 15.49 -16.51
C GLU A 48 -7.73 15.24 -15.60
N GLN A 49 -7.80 15.66 -14.34
CA GLN A 49 -6.73 15.40 -13.36
C GLN A 49 -6.55 13.90 -13.10
N LYS A 50 -7.65 13.14 -13.06
CA LYS A 50 -7.58 11.68 -12.91
C LYS A 50 -6.90 11.02 -14.11
N LEU A 51 -7.26 11.43 -15.33
CA LEU A 51 -6.63 10.93 -16.55
C LEU A 51 -5.13 11.26 -16.58
N ALA A 52 -4.75 12.50 -16.30
CA ALA A 52 -3.35 12.89 -16.25
C ALA A 52 -2.55 12.10 -15.21
N MET A 53 -3.16 11.82 -14.05
CA MET A 53 -2.54 11.00 -13.02
C MET A 53 -2.38 9.54 -13.48
N GLN A 54 -3.40 8.95 -14.10
CA GLN A 54 -3.33 7.59 -14.65
C GLN A 54 -2.25 7.47 -15.72
N GLU A 55 -2.16 8.43 -16.64
CA GLU A 55 -1.11 8.46 -17.65
C GLU A 55 0.29 8.59 -17.03
N SER A 56 0.45 9.40 -15.97
CA SER A 56 1.74 9.55 -15.31
C SER A 56 2.18 8.24 -14.64
N VAL A 57 1.25 7.54 -13.97
CA VAL A 57 1.52 6.22 -13.37
C VAL A 57 1.89 5.21 -14.45
N ALA A 58 1.14 5.13 -15.54
CA ALA A 58 1.42 4.21 -16.64
C ALA A 58 2.81 4.45 -17.28
N ARG A 59 3.23 5.71 -17.39
CA ARG A 59 4.58 6.07 -17.84
C ARG A 59 5.64 5.61 -16.84
N MET A 60 5.46 5.85 -15.54
CA MET A 60 6.40 5.39 -14.50
C MET A 60 6.55 3.87 -14.50
N VAL A 61 5.45 3.12 -14.61
CA VAL A 61 5.49 1.65 -14.74
C VAL A 61 6.29 1.21 -15.97
N SER A 62 5.98 1.78 -17.13
CA SER A 62 6.67 1.44 -18.39
C SER A 62 8.17 1.77 -18.35
N ASP A 63 8.51 2.92 -17.79
CA ASP A 63 9.91 3.38 -17.64
C ASP A 63 10.69 2.47 -16.69
N SER A 64 10.11 2.09 -15.56
CA SER A 64 10.72 1.20 -14.58
C SER A 64 11.02 -0.17 -15.19
N ILE A 65 10.07 -0.73 -15.94
CA ILE A 65 10.22 -1.99 -16.67
C ILE A 65 11.35 -1.89 -17.71
N THR A 66 11.35 -0.82 -18.51
CA THR A 66 12.33 -0.62 -19.59
C THR A 66 13.74 -0.42 -19.05
N ARG A 67 13.87 0.21 -17.89
CA ARG A 67 15.15 0.41 -17.20
C ARG A 67 15.62 -0.79 -16.39
N HIS A 68 14.84 -1.88 -16.35
CA HIS A 68 15.09 -3.04 -15.48
C HIS A 68 15.28 -2.63 -14.02
N LYS A 69 14.45 -1.71 -13.53
CA LYS A 69 14.55 -1.20 -12.17
C LYS A 69 13.17 -1.01 -11.56
N PHE A 70 12.70 -2.02 -10.83
CA PHE A 70 11.42 -1.98 -10.15
C PHE A 70 11.39 -2.94 -8.97
N THR A 71 10.47 -2.68 -8.06
CA THR A 71 10.15 -3.58 -6.94
C THR A 71 8.66 -3.88 -6.98
N VAL A 72 8.30 -5.15 -6.87
CA VAL A 72 6.91 -5.60 -6.72
C VAL A 72 6.72 -6.08 -5.29
N GLU A 73 5.76 -5.51 -4.60
CA GLU A 73 5.26 -6.02 -3.32
C GLU A 73 4.07 -6.94 -3.59
N VAL A 74 4.10 -8.16 -3.05
CA VAL A 74 3.03 -9.14 -3.21
C VAL A 74 2.24 -9.26 -1.91
N ASN A 75 0.93 -9.26 -2.02
CA ASN A 75 -0.01 -9.29 -0.89
C ASN A 75 -0.97 -10.48 -0.94
N TYR A 76 -0.96 -11.25 -2.03
CA TYR A 76 -1.83 -12.40 -2.22
C TYR A 76 -1.09 -13.53 -2.93
N VAL A 77 -1.36 -14.76 -2.51
CA VAL A 77 -0.77 -15.96 -3.11
C VAL A 77 -1.85 -16.94 -3.52
N ASN A 78 -1.69 -17.51 -4.71
CA ASN A 78 -2.54 -18.53 -5.28
C ASN A 78 -1.68 -19.78 -5.63
N PRO A 79 -1.49 -20.69 -4.68
CA PRO A 79 -0.76 -21.93 -4.91
C PRO A 79 -1.55 -22.90 -5.78
N GLN A 80 -0.86 -23.79 -6.50
CA GLN A 80 -1.52 -24.73 -7.40
C GLN A 80 -2.41 -25.77 -6.69
N ARG A 81 -2.07 -26.15 -5.46
CA ARG A 81 -2.72 -27.25 -4.72
C ARG A 81 -3.31 -26.87 -3.37
N MET A 82 -3.23 -25.61 -3.00
CA MET A 82 -3.74 -25.09 -1.73
C MET A 82 -4.69 -23.94 -1.98
N GLU A 83 -5.47 -23.58 -0.96
CA GLU A 83 -6.33 -22.41 -1.04
C GLU A 83 -5.52 -21.13 -1.15
N ALA A 84 -5.99 -20.24 -2.00
CA ALA A 84 -5.44 -18.92 -2.18
C ALA A 84 -5.68 -18.08 -0.92
N ARG A 85 -4.71 -17.22 -0.54
CA ARG A 85 -4.75 -16.46 0.71
C ARG A 85 -4.03 -15.13 0.64
N PHE A 86 -4.42 -14.21 1.50
CA PHE A 86 -3.65 -12.99 1.75
C PHE A 86 -2.38 -13.31 2.52
N LEU A 87 -1.34 -12.54 2.24
CA LEU A 87 -0.06 -12.62 2.93
C LEU A 87 -0.04 -11.60 4.08
N ASN A 88 0.41 -12.02 5.25
CA ASN A 88 0.43 -11.19 6.47
C ASN A 88 1.78 -10.48 6.71
N SER A 89 2.74 -10.72 5.82
CA SER A 89 4.09 -10.13 5.86
C SER A 89 4.40 -9.48 4.53
N THR A 90 5.30 -8.52 4.53
CA THR A 90 5.79 -7.88 3.31
C THR A 90 6.72 -8.82 2.57
N TYR A 91 6.33 -9.21 1.38
CA TYR A 91 7.11 -10.02 0.47
C TYR A 91 7.35 -9.25 -0.82
N THR A 92 8.58 -9.26 -1.30
CA THR A 92 8.97 -8.44 -2.44
C THR A 92 9.82 -9.20 -3.44
N VAL A 93 9.73 -8.78 -4.70
CA VAL A 93 10.71 -9.09 -5.74
C VAL A 93 11.26 -7.79 -6.27
N ARG A 94 12.56 -7.60 -6.15
CA ARG A 94 13.28 -6.42 -6.63
C ARG A 94 14.16 -6.80 -7.82
N ILE A 95 14.04 -6.03 -8.88
CA ILE A 95 14.86 -6.10 -10.07
C ILE A 95 15.72 -4.85 -10.13
N GLU A 96 17.02 -5.04 -10.35
CA GLU A 96 17.97 -3.94 -10.53
C GLU A 96 19.04 -4.33 -11.56
N GLY A 97 18.85 -3.87 -12.80
CA GLY A 97 19.67 -4.30 -13.93
C GLY A 97 19.50 -5.80 -14.21
N ASP A 98 20.59 -6.54 -14.12
CA ASP A 98 20.61 -7.99 -14.31
C ASP A 98 20.54 -8.78 -12.99
N SER A 99 20.17 -8.12 -11.90
CA SER A 99 20.07 -8.73 -10.58
C SER A 99 18.61 -8.85 -10.14
N ILE A 100 18.29 -9.94 -9.49
CA ILE A 100 17.01 -10.18 -8.79
C ILE A 100 17.31 -10.42 -7.31
N MET A 101 16.52 -9.75 -6.46
CA MET A 101 16.37 -10.06 -5.04
C MET A 101 14.94 -10.53 -4.82
N SER A 102 14.76 -11.82 -4.58
CA SER A 102 13.46 -12.45 -4.38
C SER A 102 13.31 -12.81 -2.92
N ASN A 103 12.30 -12.25 -2.27
CA ASN A 103 11.85 -12.64 -0.95
C ASN A 103 10.37 -13.03 -1.05
N LEU A 104 10.11 -14.27 -1.48
CA LEU A 104 8.76 -14.80 -1.67
C LEU A 104 8.56 -16.05 -0.83
N PRO A 105 7.36 -16.21 -0.21
CA PRO A 105 7.01 -17.45 0.47
C PRO A 105 6.67 -18.52 -0.58
N TYR A 106 6.94 -19.77 -0.27
CA TYR A 106 6.55 -20.87 -1.14
C TYR A 106 5.52 -21.78 -0.46
N TYR A 107 4.42 -22.01 -1.14
CA TYR A 107 3.34 -22.90 -0.76
C TYR A 107 3.08 -23.90 -1.88
N GLY A 108 3.67 -25.08 -1.79
CA GLY A 108 3.54 -26.11 -2.84
C GLY A 108 4.38 -27.33 -2.54
N VAL A 109 4.35 -28.28 -3.45
CA VAL A 109 5.13 -29.51 -3.36
C VAL A 109 6.45 -29.32 -4.13
N ALA A 110 7.56 -29.64 -3.46
CA ALA A 110 8.85 -29.75 -4.10
C ALA A 110 9.09 -31.21 -4.53
N TYR A 111 9.42 -31.42 -5.81
CA TYR A 111 9.71 -32.76 -6.36
C TYR A 111 11.16 -33.17 -6.10
N ARG A 112 12.04 -32.20 -5.88
CA ARG A 112 13.39 -32.42 -5.41
C ARG A 112 13.59 -31.71 -4.07
N ALA A 113 13.99 -32.45 -3.05
CA ALA A 113 14.29 -31.89 -1.74
C ALA A 113 15.63 -31.16 -1.77
N THR A 114 15.60 -29.85 -1.56
CA THR A 114 16.77 -29.07 -1.21
C THR A 114 16.77 -28.87 0.29
N MET A 115 17.86 -29.24 0.98
CA MET A 115 18.03 -28.97 2.43
C MET A 115 18.38 -27.49 2.61
N GLU A 116 17.42 -26.60 2.45
CA GLU A 116 17.60 -25.17 2.63
C GLU A 116 16.91 -24.70 3.92
N ARG A 117 17.63 -23.87 4.70
CA ARG A 117 17.07 -23.20 5.88
C ARG A 117 16.20 -22.00 5.48
N GLU A 118 16.48 -21.39 4.33
CA GLU A 118 15.75 -20.29 3.74
C GLU A 118 14.72 -20.84 2.74
N GLY A 119 13.64 -20.09 2.52
CA GLY A 119 12.61 -20.48 1.57
C GLY A 119 13.18 -20.60 0.14
N PRO A 120 12.64 -21.48 -0.69
CA PRO A 120 13.19 -21.74 -2.03
C PRO A 120 13.10 -20.55 -2.98
N LEU A 121 12.24 -19.58 -2.69
CA LEU A 121 12.07 -18.33 -3.45
C LEU A 121 12.59 -17.11 -2.67
N ASP A 122 13.41 -17.34 -1.63
CA ASP A 122 14.12 -16.31 -0.86
C ASP A 122 15.61 -16.40 -1.19
N PHE A 123 16.03 -15.60 -2.17
CA PHE A 123 17.41 -15.63 -2.70
C PHE A 123 17.73 -14.38 -3.51
N ASP A 124 19.02 -14.13 -3.65
CA ASP A 124 19.59 -13.19 -4.61
C ASP A 124 20.15 -13.96 -5.82
N GLY A 125 19.89 -13.45 -7.02
CA GLY A 125 20.26 -14.14 -8.24
C GLY A 125 20.58 -13.22 -9.41
N HIS A 126 21.03 -13.85 -10.51
CA HIS A 126 21.29 -13.19 -11.78
C HIS A 126 20.17 -13.48 -12.77
N ILE A 127 19.69 -12.45 -13.45
CA ILE A 127 18.68 -12.55 -14.49
C ILE A 127 19.33 -12.98 -15.80
N GLN A 128 18.72 -13.99 -16.41
CA GLN A 128 19.06 -14.46 -17.75
C GLN A 128 17.86 -14.23 -18.67
N THR A 129 18.10 -13.75 -19.88
CA THR A 129 17.08 -13.63 -20.93
C THR A 129 15.87 -12.78 -20.50
N TYR A 130 16.11 -11.50 -20.21
CA TYR A 130 15.02 -10.56 -19.91
C TYR A 130 14.26 -10.19 -21.19
N THR A 131 12.95 -10.41 -21.20
CA THR A 131 12.09 -10.18 -22.36
C THR A 131 10.85 -9.38 -21.97
N ILE A 132 10.56 -8.33 -22.74
CA ILE A 132 9.35 -7.50 -22.59
C ILE A 132 8.41 -7.82 -23.75
N LEU A 133 7.17 -8.21 -23.44
CA LEU A 133 6.12 -8.50 -24.39
C LEU A 133 4.90 -7.62 -24.11
N ARG A 134 4.12 -7.32 -25.13
CA ARG A 134 2.85 -6.59 -25.02
C ARG A 134 1.72 -7.43 -25.60
N PRO A 135 1.23 -8.44 -24.83
CA PRO A 135 0.20 -9.35 -25.33
C PRO A 135 -1.17 -8.64 -25.52
N LYS A 136 -1.38 -7.52 -24.83
CA LYS A 136 -2.57 -6.67 -24.94
C LYS A 136 -2.16 -5.19 -24.82
N PRO A 137 -2.99 -4.23 -25.29
CA PRO A 137 -2.70 -2.80 -25.20
C PRO A 137 -2.49 -2.29 -23.76
N ASP A 138 -3.19 -2.89 -22.81
CA ASP A 138 -3.23 -2.56 -21.39
C ASP A 138 -2.43 -3.54 -20.50
N LEU A 139 -1.56 -4.38 -21.11
CA LEU A 139 -0.79 -5.38 -20.38
C LEU A 139 0.65 -5.43 -20.88
N VAL A 140 1.59 -5.25 -19.96
CA VAL A 140 3.02 -5.46 -20.23
C VAL A 140 3.47 -6.72 -19.52
N ARG A 141 3.95 -7.70 -20.28
CA ARG A 141 4.53 -8.93 -19.75
C ARG A 141 6.05 -8.83 -19.72
N VAL A 142 6.63 -9.04 -18.55
CA VAL A 142 8.07 -9.20 -18.35
C VAL A 142 8.34 -10.66 -18.02
N LYS A 143 9.26 -11.26 -18.75
CA LYS A 143 9.65 -12.65 -18.57
C LYS A 143 11.14 -12.77 -18.51
N PHE A 144 11.63 -13.52 -17.54
CA PHE A 144 13.07 -13.84 -17.44
C PHE A 144 13.29 -15.16 -16.70
N PHE A 145 14.50 -15.66 -16.84
CA PHE A 145 14.99 -16.80 -16.10
C PHE A 145 16.05 -16.35 -15.10
N THR A 146 16.07 -17.02 -13.98
CA THR A 146 17.13 -16.91 -12.98
C THR A 146 17.50 -18.30 -12.46
N ARG A 147 18.54 -18.35 -11.65
CA ARG A 147 19.00 -19.60 -11.06
C ARG A 147 19.22 -19.43 -9.57
N ASN A 148 18.55 -20.26 -8.78
CA ASN A 148 18.89 -20.44 -7.38
C ASN A 148 19.67 -21.75 -7.24
N LYS A 149 20.99 -21.65 -7.02
CA LYS A 149 21.91 -22.81 -6.99
C LYS A 149 21.83 -23.68 -8.25
N LEU A 150 21.16 -24.84 -8.18
CA LEU A 150 20.97 -25.76 -9.28
C LEU A 150 19.57 -25.66 -9.95
N GLU A 151 18.66 -24.94 -9.33
CA GLU A 151 17.30 -24.80 -9.81
C GLU A 151 17.17 -23.63 -10.78
N TYR A 152 16.56 -23.91 -11.96
CA TYR A 152 16.17 -22.87 -12.91
C TYR A 152 14.74 -22.44 -12.60
N ILE A 153 14.55 -21.13 -12.45
CA ILE A 153 13.27 -20.53 -12.10
C ILE A 153 12.91 -19.49 -13.15
N GLU A 154 11.72 -19.59 -13.68
CA GLU A 154 11.14 -18.63 -14.62
C GLU A 154 10.18 -17.71 -13.85
N TYR A 155 10.37 -16.39 -13.99
CA TYR A 155 9.50 -15.34 -13.49
C TYR A 155 8.75 -14.73 -14.66
N ILE A 156 7.42 -14.64 -14.54
CA ILE A 156 6.54 -14.01 -15.52
C ILE A 156 5.70 -12.97 -14.78
N PHE A 157 5.96 -11.70 -15.01
CA PHE A 157 5.21 -10.59 -14.48
C PHE A 157 4.25 -10.06 -15.53
N ASP A 158 2.98 -9.92 -15.20
CA ASP A 158 1.97 -9.25 -15.98
C ASP A 158 1.57 -7.96 -15.29
N PHE A 159 1.99 -6.82 -15.84
CA PHE A 159 1.72 -5.50 -15.31
C PHE A 159 0.57 -4.81 -16.01
N SER A 160 -0.36 -4.27 -15.24
CA SER A 160 -1.36 -3.31 -15.71
C SER A 160 -0.81 -1.89 -15.67
N PRO A 161 -1.41 -0.92 -16.42
CA PRO A 161 -0.94 0.47 -16.43
C PRO A 161 -1.00 1.18 -15.08
N ASP A 162 -1.84 0.69 -14.16
CA ASP A 162 -1.96 1.19 -12.77
C ASP A 162 -0.91 0.64 -11.81
N GLY A 163 0.02 -0.20 -12.28
CA GLY A 163 1.08 -0.81 -11.49
C GLY A 163 0.70 -2.13 -10.83
N LYS A 164 -0.55 -2.58 -10.92
CA LYS A 164 -0.93 -3.91 -10.43
C LYS A 164 -0.20 -4.99 -11.20
N CYS A 165 0.15 -6.05 -10.49
CA CYS A 165 0.97 -7.11 -11.02
C CYS A 165 0.42 -8.50 -10.68
N SER A 166 0.39 -9.38 -11.67
CA SER A 166 0.30 -10.82 -11.47
C SER A 166 1.67 -11.43 -11.77
N LEU A 167 2.21 -12.16 -10.81
CA LEU A 167 3.50 -12.82 -10.92
C LEU A 167 3.33 -14.33 -10.89
N ASP A 168 3.69 -14.99 -11.98
CA ASP A 168 3.83 -16.44 -12.05
C ASP A 168 5.31 -16.83 -11.83
N VAL A 169 5.54 -17.78 -10.94
CA VAL A 169 6.86 -18.39 -10.70
C VAL A 169 6.79 -19.86 -11.03
N LEU A 170 7.62 -20.28 -11.98
CA LEU A 170 7.65 -21.65 -12.52
C LEU A 170 9.04 -22.25 -12.32
N SER A 171 9.07 -23.52 -11.98
CA SER A 171 10.27 -24.34 -11.92
C SER A 171 9.95 -25.79 -12.31
N ALA A 172 10.93 -26.50 -12.83
CA ALA A 172 10.78 -27.94 -13.08
C ALA A 172 10.80 -28.79 -11.79
N ASP A 173 11.34 -28.22 -10.71
CA ASP A 173 11.59 -28.95 -9.48
C ASP A 173 10.45 -28.78 -8.43
N ARG A 174 9.42 -27.96 -8.74
CA ARG A 174 8.27 -27.68 -7.82
C ARG A 174 7.02 -27.23 -8.54
N ASP A 175 5.91 -27.26 -7.80
CA ASP A 175 4.63 -26.75 -8.30
C ASP A 175 4.73 -25.26 -8.65
N LYS A 176 4.03 -24.87 -9.72
CA LYS A 176 3.85 -23.46 -10.08
C LYS A 176 3.15 -22.71 -8.94
N ILE A 177 3.54 -21.47 -8.73
CA ILE A 177 2.89 -20.57 -7.77
C ILE A 177 2.62 -19.23 -8.43
N ASN A 178 1.47 -18.64 -8.13
CA ASN A 178 1.09 -17.31 -8.61
C ASN A 178 0.92 -16.37 -7.43
N PHE A 179 1.34 -15.13 -7.62
CA PHE A 179 1.18 -14.04 -6.66
C PHE A 179 0.47 -12.88 -7.32
N LEU A 180 -0.28 -12.12 -6.51
CA LEU A 180 -0.81 -10.82 -6.89
C LEU A 180 -0.20 -9.74 -6.00
N GLY A 181 0.09 -8.60 -6.59
CA GLY A 181 0.70 -7.49 -5.91
C GLY A 181 0.71 -6.23 -6.75
N GLU A 182 1.58 -5.30 -6.40
CA GLU A 182 1.72 -4.03 -7.11
C GLU A 182 3.17 -3.56 -7.16
N MET A 183 3.50 -2.79 -8.18
CA MET A 183 4.81 -2.14 -8.31
C MET A 183 4.88 -0.96 -7.35
N LEU A 184 5.94 -0.89 -6.57
CA LEU A 184 6.27 0.27 -5.75
C LEU A 184 6.83 1.37 -6.66
N LEU A 185 6.11 2.49 -6.77
CA LEU A 185 6.40 3.63 -7.64
C LEU A 185 7.00 4.81 -6.87
#